data_850e4de6972704ac707da4fc95cf6e34
#
_entry.id   850e4de6972704ac707da4fc95cf6e34
#
_cell.length_a   1.000
_cell.length_b   1.000
_cell.length_c   1.000
_cell.angle_alpha   90.00
_cell.angle_beta   90.00
_cell.angle_gamma   90.00
#
_symmetry.space_group_name_H-M   'P 1'
#
loop_
_entity.id
_entity.type
_entity.pdbx_description
1 polymer ?
#
loop_
_entity_poly.entity_id
_entity_poly.type
_entity_poly.pdbx_seq_one_letter_code
_entity_poly.pdbx_strand_id
1 'polypeptide(L)' 'LSNAQFSQKQETEADEYGFEFCIKHGFDPYGMAKALEKLNNLSEGQKASKFQQMFSSHPDSAKRASRMKEKADAYLNK' A
#
# COMPACT_ATOMS: atom_id res chain seq x y z
N LEU A 1 -14.40 16.13 1.86
CA LEU A 1 -14.38 14.86 2.54
C LEU A 1 -13.60 13.82 1.75
N SER A 2 -14.00 13.61 0.50
CA SER A 2 -13.37 12.60 -0.33
C SER A 2 -11.95 12.94 -0.73
N ASN A 3 -11.54 14.20 -0.62
CA ASN A 3 -10.22 14.64 -1.02
C ASN A 3 -9.26 14.78 0.16
N ALA A 4 -9.69 14.42 1.35
CA ALA A 4 -8.82 14.48 2.52
C ALA A 4 -7.74 13.42 2.41
N GLN A 5 -6.50 13.82 2.63
CA GLN A 5 -5.38 12.89 2.66
C GLN A 5 -5.24 12.30 4.05
N PHE A 6 -4.89 11.05 4.10
CA PHE A 6 -4.51 10.42 5.35
C PHE A 6 -3.09 10.83 5.70
N SER A 7 -2.78 10.93 6.99
CA SER A 7 -1.43 11.25 7.41
C SER A 7 -0.51 10.07 7.12
N GLN A 8 0.81 10.35 7.07
CA GLN A 8 1.78 9.28 6.89
C GLN A 8 1.69 8.26 8.01
N LYS A 9 1.41 8.72 9.22
CA LYS A 9 1.25 7.81 10.35
C LYS A 9 0.08 6.87 10.13
N GLN A 10 -1.05 7.41 9.67
CA GLN A 10 -2.23 6.60 9.41
C GLN A 10 -1.97 5.58 8.31
N GLU A 11 -1.29 6.01 7.24
CA GLU A 11 -0.98 5.09 6.14
C GLU A 11 -0.01 4.00 6.60
N THR A 12 0.97 4.37 7.41
CA THR A 12 1.92 3.41 7.95
C THR A 12 1.22 2.37 8.81
N GLU A 13 0.33 2.82 9.68
CA GLU A 13 -0.42 1.92 10.56
C GLU A 13 -1.29 0.97 9.74
N ALA A 14 -1.94 1.48 8.72
CA ALA A 14 -2.78 0.65 7.86
C ALA A 14 -1.94 -0.40 7.14
N ASP A 15 -0.77 -0.02 6.64
CA ASP A 15 0.13 -0.94 5.96
C ASP A 15 0.59 -2.05 6.90
N GLU A 16 0.93 -1.70 8.13
CA GLU A 16 1.37 -2.69 9.12
C GLU A 16 0.25 -3.67 9.46
N TYR A 17 -0.96 -3.17 9.65
CA TYR A 17 -2.11 -4.03 9.89
C TYR A 17 -2.35 -4.96 8.72
N GLY A 18 -2.25 -4.43 7.49
CA GLY A 18 -2.45 -5.25 6.30
C GLY A 18 -1.41 -6.35 6.18
N PHE A 19 -0.16 -6.03 6.48
CA PHE A 19 0.91 -7.01 6.46
C PHE A 19 0.64 -8.11 7.49
N GLU A 20 0.34 -7.71 8.72
CA GLU A 20 0.08 -8.68 9.79
C GLU A 20 -1.13 -9.55 9.45
N PHE A 21 -2.14 -8.96 8.85
CA PHE A 21 -3.31 -9.71 8.42
C PHE A 21 -2.92 -10.81 7.44
N CYS A 22 -2.08 -10.46 6.46
CA CYS A 22 -1.63 -11.43 5.47
C CYS A 22 -0.89 -12.60 6.13
N ILE A 23 0.01 -12.28 7.05
CA ILE A 23 0.78 -13.30 7.76
C ILE A 23 -0.14 -14.20 8.59
N LYS A 24 -1.03 -13.57 9.33
CA LYS A 24 -1.89 -14.29 10.27
C LYS A 24 -2.84 -15.25 9.55
N HIS A 25 -3.30 -14.88 8.38
CA HIS A 25 -4.29 -15.66 7.64
C HIS A 25 -3.71 -16.49 6.50
N GLY A 26 -2.38 -16.58 6.42
CA GLY A 26 -1.74 -17.44 5.44
C GLY A 26 -1.75 -16.89 4.02
N PHE A 27 -1.95 -15.58 3.87
CA PHE A 27 -1.88 -14.94 2.57
C PHE A 27 -0.43 -14.62 2.22
N ASP A 28 -0.21 -14.24 0.95
CA ASP A 28 1.11 -13.87 0.44
C ASP A 28 1.68 -12.71 1.25
N PRO A 29 2.87 -12.88 1.86
CA PRO A 29 3.50 -11.76 2.59
C PRO A 29 3.75 -10.52 1.73
N TYR A 30 3.85 -10.69 0.41
CA TYR A 30 4.02 -9.57 -0.51
C TYR A 30 2.69 -8.92 -0.91
N GLY A 31 1.58 -9.37 -0.34
CA GLY A 31 0.28 -8.89 -0.75
C GLY A 31 0.12 -7.38 -0.66
N MET A 32 0.58 -6.78 0.45
CA MET A 32 0.49 -5.33 0.62
C MET A 32 1.36 -4.60 -0.40
N ALA A 33 2.56 -5.10 -0.65
CA ALA A 33 3.44 -4.47 -1.63
C ALA A 33 2.82 -4.52 -3.02
N LYS A 34 2.27 -5.66 -3.38
CA LYS A 34 1.63 -5.82 -4.70
C LYS A 34 0.43 -4.91 -4.85
N ALA A 35 -0.38 -4.78 -3.81
CA ALA A 35 -1.55 -3.91 -3.85
C ALA A 35 -1.15 -2.45 -4.03
N LEU A 36 -0.12 -2.02 -3.32
CA LEU A 36 0.33 -0.64 -3.41
C LEU A 36 0.98 -0.35 -4.77
N GLU A 37 1.73 -1.32 -5.32
CA GLU A 37 2.29 -1.17 -6.66
C GLU A 37 1.19 -1.04 -7.70
N LYS A 38 0.17 -1.84 -7.57
CA LYS A 38 -0.96 -1.80 -8.50
C LYS A 38 -1.66 -0.46 -8.43
N LEU A 39 -1.87 0.05 -7.23
CA LEU A 39 -2.49 1.35 -7.05
C LEU A 39 -1.65 2.44 -7.71
N ASN A 40 -0.34 2.40 -7.50
CA ASN A 40 0.55 3.37 -8.09
C ASN A 40 0.51 3.33 -9.63
N ASN A 41 0.55 2.12 -10.19
CA ASN A 41 0.54 1.94 -11.64
C ASN A 41 -0.77 2.41 -12.26
N LEU A 42 -1.88 2.12 -11.60
CA LEU A 42 -3.18 2.56 -12.10
C LEU A 42 -3.29 4.07 -12.08
N SER A 43 -2.77 4.71 -11.01
CA SER A 43 -2.80 6.16 -10.90
C SER A 43 -2.02 6.84 -12.02
N GLU A 44 -0.91 6.23 -12.43
CA GLU A 44 -0.09 6.79 -13.50
C GLU A 44 -0.69 6.53 -14.87
N GLY A 45 -1.25 5.35 -15.07
CA GLY A 45 -1.76 4.95 -16.36
C GLY A 45 -3.20 5.33 -16.62
N GLN A 46 -3.98 5.52 -15.59
CA GLN A 46 -5.39 5.82 -15.67
C GLN A 46 -5.66 7.18 -15.08
N LYS A 47 -6.12 8.11 -15.90
CA LYS A 47 -6.40 9.47 -15.45
C LYS A 47 -7.85 9.65 -15.01
N ALA A 48 -8.55 8.55 -14.75
CA ALA A 48 -9.93 8.63 -14.27
C ALA A 48 -9.96 9.26 -12.89
N SER A 49 -10.95 10.13 -12.67
CA SER A 49 -11.04 10.88 -11.42
C SER A 49 -11.11 9.95 -10.19
N LYS A 50 -11.72 8.79 -10.37
CA LYS A 50 -11.84 7.81 -9.30
C LYS A 50 -10.47 7.37 -8.78
N PHE A 51 -9.56 7.03 -9.71
CA PHE A 51 -8.22 6.60 -9.33
C PHE A 51 -7.39 7.76 -8.82
N GLN A 52 -7.59 8.96 -9.37
CA GLN A 52 -6.91 10.13 -8.88
C GLN A 52 -7.29 10.43 -7.44
N GLN A 53 -8.56 10.25 -7.09
CA GLN A 53 -9.00 10.46 -5.72
C GLN A 53 -8.34 9.45 -4.77
N MET A 54 -8.27 8.18 -5.18
CA MET A 54 -7.62 7.17 -4.38
C MET A 54 -6.15 7.49 -4.18
N PHE A 55 -5.48 7.89 -5.26
CA PHE A 55 -4.07 8.24 -5.20
C PHE A 55 -3.83 9.45 -4.30
N SER A 56 -4.70 10.46 -4.41
CA SER A 56 -4.57 11.66 -3.59
C SER A 56 -4.79 11.37 -2.12
N SER A 57 -5.72 10.46 -1.80
CA SER A 57 -6.01 10.09 -0.42
C SER A 57 -4.94 9.20 0.20
N HIS A 58 -4.17 8.50 -0.65
CA HIS A 58 -3.16 7.53 -0.20
C HIS A 58 -1.83 7.85 -0.86
N PRO A 59 -1.13 8.90 -0.38
CA PRO A 59 0.10 9.35 -1.02
C PRO A 59 1.25 8.37 -0.86
N ASP A 60 2.25 8.54 -1.70
CA ASP A 60 3.51 7.79 -1.63
C ASP A 60 3.33 6.29 -1.80
N SER A 61 2.41 5.88 -2.68
CA SER A 61 2.14 4.46 -2.90
C SER A 61 3.39 3.68 -3.33
N ALA A 62 4.23 4.27 -4.19
CA ALA A 62 5.44 3.60 -4.64
C ALA A 62 6.42 3.39 -3.49
N LYS A 63 6.59 4.40 -2.65
CA LYS A 63 7.50 4.33 -1.51
C LYS A 63 6.99 3.32 -0.48
N ARG A 64 5.69 3.33 -0.24
CA ARG A 64 5.09 2.39 0.69
C ARG A 64 5.19 0.96 0.17
N ALA A 65 5.03 0.78 -1.14
CA ALA A 65 5.18 -0.55 -1.75
C ALA A 65 6.59 -1.09 -1.53
N SER A 66 7.60 -0.25 -1.73
CA SER A 66 9.00 -0.65 -1.49
C SER A 66 9.22 -1.06 -0.04
N ARG A 67 8.66 -0.29 0.89
CA ARG A 67 8.80 -0.58 2.31
C ARG A 67 8.15 -1.91 2.67
N MET A 68 6.96 -2.16 2.12
CA MET A 68 6.27 -3.40 2.39
C MET A 68 6.99 -4.60 1.78
N LYS A 69 7.61 -4.40 0.61
CA LYS A 69 8.40 -5.46 0.00
C LYS A 69 9.60 -5.81 0.87
N GLU A 70 10.30 -4.79 1.39
CA GLU A 70 11.43 -5.03 2.29
C GLU A 70 10.99 -5.76 3.55
N LYS A 71 9.83 -5.39 4.08
CA LYS A 71 9.29 -6.04 5.26
C LYS A 71 8.99 -7.50 5.00
N ALA A 72 8.41 -7.81 3.85
CA ALA A 72 8.13 -9.18 3.46
C ALA A 72 9.42 -9.98 3.25
N ASP A 73 10.42 -9.36 2.61
CA ASP A 73 11.72 -9.99 2.42
C ASP A 73 12.33 -10.37 3.78
N ALA A 74 12.31 -9.44 4.72
CA ALA A 74 12.88 -9.68 6.04
C ALA A 74 12.12 -10.80 6.76
N TYR A 75 10.82 -10.83 6.62
CA TYR A 75 10.00 -11.87 7.25
C TYR A 75 10.34 -13.25 6.69
N LEU A 76 10.51 -13.34 5.38
CA LEU A 76 10.76 -14.62 4.72
C LEU A 76 12.19 -15.11 4.89
N ASN A 77 13.10 -14.21 5.23
CA ASN A 77 14.53 -14.56 5.40
C ASN A 77 14.93 -14.77 6.85
N LYS A 78 13.97 -14.91 7.72
CA LYS A 78 14.28 -15.21 9.13
C LYS A 78 14.83 -16.60 9.33
#